data_2cc6cbccd09e926207e4d17554e66b22
#
_entry.id   2cc6cbccd09e926207e4d17554e66b22
#
_cell.length_a   1.000
_cell.length_b   1.000
_cell.length_c   1.000
_cell.angle_alpha   90.00
_cell.angle_beta   90.00
_cell.angle_gamma   90.00
#
_symmetry.space_group_name_H-M   'P 1'
#
loop_
_entity.id
_entity.type
_entity.pdbx_description
1 polymer ?
#
loop_
_entity_poly.entity_id
_entity_poly.type
_entity_poly.pdbx_seq_one_letter_code
_entity_poly.pdbx_strand_id
1 'polypeptide(L)'
;LPEIMAHYTGFTVSFNPDMHVPNYVIWELTALEAQADSVTRSGAKFTCDYSIEGCPTTNDYRNSGFDRGHICPAADMKWSRQAMDDCHNMTNIVPQTHKLNGGPWQTLESNCRKWALRDSALIIISGPVLTDHLSRRIGTTGVIVPERFFKVILAPYANPPRGIAFIMNNYDTTGGVQPTATTIDEVETITGFDFFAALPDEIENQVESQSNYQQWQRLKTR
;
A
#
# COMPACT_ATOMS: atom_id res chain seq x y z
N LEU A 1 10.83 -5.18 13.94
CA LEU A 1 9.39 -5.08 14.19
C LEU A 1 8.80 -6.46 14.44
N PRO A 2 7.84 -6.63 15.39
CA PRO A 2 7.04 -7.83 15.49
C PRO A 2 6.33 -8.13 14.17
N GLU A 3 6.29 -9.39 13.75
CA GLU A 3 5.80 -9.78 12.44
C GLU A 3 5.09 -11.12 12.47
N ILE A 4 3.89 -11.17 11.88
CA ILE A 4 3.18 -12.39 11.52
C ILE A 4 2.90 -12.31 10.03
N MET A 5 3.42 -13.26 9.24
CA MET A 5 3.17 -13.29 7.79
C MET A 5 1.80 -13.92 7.51
N ALA A 6 1.00 -13.22 6.71
CA ALA A 6 -0.30 -13.68 6.25
C ALA A 6 -0.34 -13.64 4.71
N HIS A 7 -0.60 -14.79 4.11
CA HIS A 7 -0.64 -14.96 2.64
C HIS A 7 -2.09 -15.04 2.19
N TYR A 8 -2.49 -14.11 1.33
CA TYR A 8 -3.82 -14.05 0.74
C TYR A 8 -3.75 -14.27 -0.78
N THR A 9 -4.88 -14.38 -1.43
CA THR A 9 -4.95 -14.70 -2.87
C THR A 9 -4.21 -13.68 -3.73
N GLY A 10 -4.35 -12.39 -3.45
CA GLY A 10 -3.78 -11.33 -4.28
C GLY A 10 -2.61 -10.57 -3.67
N PHE A 11 -2.27 -10.82 -2.41
CA PHE A 11 -1.27 -10.05 -1.69
C PHE A 11 -0.75 -10.80 -0.46
N THR A 12 0.36 -10.32 0.08
CA THR A 12 0.94 -10.84 1.32
C THR A 12 1.09 -9.69 2.31
N VAL A 13 0.77 -9.94 3.57
CA VAL A 13 0.85 -8.98 4.67
C VAL A 13 1.92 -9.42 5.66
N SER A 14 2.80 -8.48 6.03
CA SER A 14 3.57 -8.57 7.26
C SER A 14 2.79 -7.81 8.33
N PHE A 15 2.14 -8.54 9.24
CA PHE A 15 1.26 -7.96 10.23
C PHE A 15 1.97 -7.74 11.57
N ASN A 16 1.77 -6.56 12.16
CA ASN A 16 2.31 -6.22 13.48
C ASN A 16 1.25 -6.45 14.56
N PRO A 17 1.39 -7.51 15.38
CA PRO A 17 0.38 -7.86 16.39
C PRO A 17 0.32 -6.89 17.58
N ASP A 18 1.39 -6.11 17.81
CA ASP A 18 1.45 -5.15 18.92
C ASP A 18 0.82 -3.80 18.56
N MET A 19 0.94 -3.41 17.30
CA MET A 19 0.39 -2.15 16.76
C MET A 19 -0.96 -2.35 16.05
N HIS A 20 -1.32 -3.58 15.75
CA HIS A 20 -2.59 -3.97 15.13
C HIS A 20 -2.81 -3.41 13.72
N VAL A 21 -1.71 -3.23 13.00
CA VAL A 21 -1.66 -2.76 11.60
C VAL A 21 -0.59 -3.55 10.84
N PRO A 22 -0.61 -3.56 9.50
CA PRO A 22 0.49 -4.16 8.75
C PRO A 22 1.79 -3.36 8.92
N ASN A 23 2.92 -4.05 8.99
CA ASN A 23 4.23 -3.43 8.78
C ASN A 23 4.38 -3.03 7.31
N TYR A 24 3.98 -3.91 6.42
CA TYR A 24 3.84 -3.68 4.98
C TYR A 24 2.90 -4.71 4.37
N VAL A 25 2.42 -4.37 3.17
CA VAL A 25 1.68 -5.25 2.28
C VAL A 25 2.40 -5.24 0.93
N ILE A 26 2.57 -6.41 0.32
CA ILE A 26 3.21 -6.56 -0.99
C ILE A 26 2.26 -7.25 -1.96
N TRP A 27 2.17 -6.73 -3.19
CA TRP A 27 1.43 -7.36 -4.27
C TRP A 27 2.03 -7.01 -5.63
N GLU A 28 1.84 -7.93 -6.58
CA GLU A 28 2.02 -7.65 -8.00
C GLU A 28 0.71 -7.12 -8.56
N LEU A 29 0.79 -6.13 -9.43
CA LEU A 29 -0.35 -5.62 -10.19
C LEU A 29 -0.02 -5.74 -11.67
N THR A 30 -0.54 -6.77 -12.33
CA THR A 30 -0.36 -6.96 -13.77
C THR A 30 -1.33 -6.08 -14.57
N ALA A 31 -1.02 -5.86 -15.85
CA ALA A 31 -1.91 -5.13 -16.76
C ALA A 31 -3.29 -5.79 -16.84
N LEU A 32 -3.36 -7.12 -16.89
CA LEU A 32 -4.63 -7.86 -16.91
C LEU A 32 -5.44 -7.65 -15.63
N GLU A 33 -4.78 -7.68 -14.47
CA GLU A 33 -5.42 -7.43 -13.18
C GLU A 33 -5.88 -5.98 -13.04
N ALA A 34 -5.06 -5.02 -13.50
CA ALA A 34 -5.38 -3.59 -13.42
C ALA A 34 -6.61 -3.19 -14.24
N GLN A 35 -6.89 -3.88 -15.35
CA GLN A 35 -8.06 -3.64 -16.20
C GLN A 35 -9.24 -4.56 -15.91
N ALA A 36 -9.06 -5.57 -15.04
CA ALA A 36 -10.12 -6.54 -14.76
C ALA A 36 -11.35 -5.89 -14.12
N ASP A 37 -12.51 -6.39 -14.50
CA ASP A 37 -13.81 -5.97 -13.96
C ASP A 37 -14.73 -7.19 -13.80
N SER A 38 -14.15 -8.34 -13.44
CA SER A 38 -14.85 -9.62 -13.30
C SER A 38 -15.72 -9.67 -12.06
N VAL A 39 -15.32 -8.96 -11.00
CA VAL A 39 -16.06 -8.87 -9.74
C VAL A 39 -16.15 -7.42 -9.30
N THR A 40 -17.18 -7.12 -8.51
CA THR A 40 -17.36 -5.80 -7.89
C THR A 40 -17.04 -5.86 -6.42
N ARG A 41 -16.87 -4.69 -5.79
CA ARG A 41 -16.75 -4.57 -4.34
C ARG A 41 -18.04 -4.93 -3.61
N SER A 42 -19.18 -4.94 -4.30
CA SER A 42 -20.47 -5.28 -3.71
C SER A 42 -20.44 -6.66 -3.04
N GLY A 43 -20.94 -6.74 -1.81
CA GLY A 43 -20.94 -7.97 -1.01
C GLY A 43 -19.65 -8.26 -0.25
N ALA A 44 -18.57 -7.57 -0.53
CA ALA A 44 -17.33 -7.69 0.25
C ALA A 44 -17.52 -7.03 1.63
N LYS A 45 -17.08 -7.72 2.68
CA LYS A 45 -17.23 -7.26 4.08
C LYS A 45 -15.89 -7.22 4.76
N PHE A 46 -15.68 -6.20 5.59
CA PHE A 46 -14.53 -6.17 6.50
C PHE A 46 -14.64 -7.31 7.49
N THR A 47 -13.59 -8.13 7.55
CA THR A 47 -13.51 -9.30 8.43
C THR A 47 -12.21 -9.32 9.19
N CYS A 48 -12.28 -9.82 10.43
CA CYS A 48 -11.09 -10.11 11.22
C CYS A 48 -10.56 -11.50 10.84
N ASP A 49 -9.26 -11.61 10.63
CA ASP A 49 -8.60 -12.91 10.50
C ASP A 49 -8.25 -13.42 11.89
N TYR A 50 -9.09 -14.29 12.42
CA TYR A 50 -8.91 -14.85 13.78
C TYR A 50 -7.69 -15.77 13.90
N SER A 51 -7.08 -16.20 12.80
CA SER A 51 -5.82 -16.95 12.81
C SER A 51 -4.59 -16.05 13.01
N ILE A 52 -4.75 -14.73 12.87
CA ILE A 52 -3.68 -13.75 13.03
C ILE A 52 -3.85 -13.03 14.37
N GLU A 53 -2.92 -13.28 15.28
CA GLU A 53 -2.91 -12.62 16.58
C GLU A 53 -2.89 -11.11 16.46
N GLY A 54 -3.75 -10.43 17.21
CA GLY A 54 -3.83 -8.97 17.22
C GLY A 54 -4.59 -8.36 16.07
N CYS A 55 -5.17 -9.16 15.15
CA CYS A 55 -6.00 -8.63 14.08
C CYS A 55 -7.20 -7.89 14.67
N PRO A 56 -7.42 -6.59 14.32
CA PRO A 56 -8.54 -5.82 14.85
C PRO A 56 -9.86 -6.21 14.19
N THR A 57 -10.95 -5.72 14.73
CA THR A 57 -12.27 -5.83 14.14
C THR A 57 -12.72 -4.50 13.56
N THR A 58 -13.74 -4.53 12.71
CA THR A 58 -14.33 -3.30 12.16
C THR A 58 -14.86 -2.36 13.24
N ASN A 59 -15.25 -2.90 14.42
CA ASN A 59 -15.72 -2.11 15.55
C ASN A 59 -14.64 -1.17 16.12
N ASP A 60 -13.37 -1.52 16.01
CA ASP A 60 -12.28 -0.67 16.46
C ASP A 60 -12.21 0.68 15.70
N TYR A 61 -12.73 0.69 14.47
CA TYR A 61 -12.76 1.89 13.62
C TYR A 61 -14.08 2.68 13.73
N ARG A 62 -15.14 2.04 14.21
CA ARG A 62 -16.47 2.67 14.30
C ARG A 62 -16.40 3.91 15.20
N ASN A 63 -16.93 5.03 14.70
CA ASN A 63 -16.95 6.32 15.40
C ASN A 63 -15.56 6.82 15.82
N SER A 64 -14.48 6.31 15.21
CA SER A 64 -13.12 6.75 15.51
C SER A 64 -12.73 8.07 14.86
N GLY A 65 -13.45 8.48 13.82
CA GLY A 65 -13.09 9.60 12.96
C GLY A 65 -12.13 9.23 11.84
N PHE A 66 -11.69 7.97 11.77
CA PHE A 66 -10.81 7.48 10.71
C PHE A 66 -11.56 6.51 9.79
N ASP A 67 -11.16 6.53 8.51
CA ASP A 67 -11.60 5.54 7.53
C ASP A 67 -10.91 4.20 7.79
N ARG A 68 -11.55 3.13 7.37
CA ARG A 68 -10.93 1.81 7.19
C ARG A 68 -10.14 1.84 5.88
N GLY A 69 -8.92 2.35 5.93
CA GLY A 69 -8.08 2.53 4.76
C GLY A 69 -7.43 1.22 4.32
N HIS A 70 -7.58 0.87 3.03
CA HIS A 70 -6.88 -0.27 2.44
C HIS A 70 -5.42 0.09 2.14
N ILE A 71 -4.50 -0.83 2.41
CA ILE A 71 -3.14 -0.74 1.86
C ILE A 71 -3.13 -1.33 0.45
N CYS A 72 -3.48 -2.60 0.27
CA CYS A 72 -3.78 -3.15 -1.05
C CYS A 72 -5.23 -2.82 -1.41
N PRO A 73 -5.49 -2.00 -2.44
CA PRO A 73 -6.83 -1.47 -2.70
C PRO A 73 -7.76 -2.48 -3.35
N ALA A 74 -9.05 -2.36 -3.04
CA ALA A 74 -10.09 -3.21 -3.63
C ALA A 74 -10.12 -3.12 -5.17
N ALA A 75 -9.83 -1.95 -5.73
CA ALA A 75 -9.84 -1.76 -7.19
C ALA A 75 -8.70 -2.52 -7.90
N ASP A 76 -7.67 -2.96 -7.19
CA ASP A 76 -6.61 -3.83 -7.73
C ASP A 76 -7.00 -5.32 -7.69
N MET A 77 -8.10 -5.67 -7.03
CA MET A 77 -8.52 -7.05 -6.75
C MET A 77 -9.80 -7.47 -7.49
N LYS A 78 -10.21 -6.73 -8.52
CA LYS A 78 -11.43 -7.01 -9.32
C LYS A 78 -11.32 -8.22 -10.24
N TRP A 79 -10.19 -8.89 -10.25
CA TRP A 79 -9.92 -10.06 -11.09
C TRP A 79 -10.34 -11.39 -10.45
N SER A 80 -10.63 -11.39 -9.14
CA SER A 80 -10.99 -12.60 -8.39
C SER A 80 -11.92 -12.25 -7.23
N ARG A 81 -13.00 -13.04 -7.05
CA ARG A 81 -13.88 -12.89 -5.89
C ARG A 81 -13.11 -13.10 -4.58
N GLN A 82 -12.26 -14.11 -4.52
CA GLN A 82 -11.47 -14.38 -3.32
C GLN A 82 -10.47 -13.25 -3.02
N ALA A 83 -9.79 -12.74 -4.03
CA ALA A 83 -8.87 -11.60 -3.85
C ALA A 83 -9.61 -10.35 -3.36
N MET A 84 -10.81 -10.09 -3.89
CA MET A 84 -11.66 -8.98 -3.46
C MET A 84 -12.10 -9.16 -2.00
N ASP A 85 -12.52 -10.35 -1.61
CA ASP A 85 -12.93 -10.61 -0.23
C ASP A 85 -11.73 -10.51 0.72
N ASP A 86 -10.59 -11.10 0.34
CA ASP A 86 -9.37 -11.08 1.13
C ASP A 86 -8.87 -9.66 1.42
N CYS A 87 -8.96 -8.73 0.46
CA CYS A 87 -8.45 -7.36 0.66
C CYS A 87 -9.26 -6.56 1.68
N HIS A 88 -10.44 -7.02 2.07
CA HIS A 88 -11.24 -6.47 3.17
C HIS A 88 -10.89 -7.08 4.53
N ASN A 89 -9.89 -7.98 4.59
CA ASN A 89 -9.38 -8.47 5.84
C ASN A 89 -8.71 -7.35 6.63
N MET A 90 -9.01 -7.26 7.92
CA MET A 90 -8.53 -6.17 8.78
C MET A 90 -7.00 -6.14 8.94
N THR A 91 -6.29 -7.21 8.56
CA THR A 91 -4.81 -7.21 8.47
C THR A 91 -4.27 -6.29 7.38
N ASN A 92 -5.09 -5.96 6.38
CA ASN A 92 -4.77 -5.04 5.26
C ASN A 92 -5.26 -3.60 5.50
N ILE A 93 -5.85 -3.32 6.64
CA ILE A 93 -6.57 -2.07 6.93
C ILE A 93 -5.81 -1.23 7.96
N VAL A 94 -5.81 0.08 7.75
CA VAL A 94 -5.14 1.07 8.60
C VAL A 94 -6.05 2.27 8.87
N PRO A 95 -5.90 2.95 10.02
CA PRO A 95 -6.61 4.20 10.27
C PRO A 95 -6.08 5.32 9.36
N GLN A 96 -6.89 5.73 8.41
CA GLN A 96 -6.58 6.86 7.52
C GLN A 96 -7.61 7.96 7.69
N THR A 97 -7.16 9.23 7.62
CA THR A 97 -8.10 10.34 7.49
C THR A 97 -8.84 10.22 6.15
N HIS A 98 -10.06 10.70 6.10
CA HIS A 98 -10.80 10.72 4.83
C HIS A 98 -10.13 11.59 3.77
N LYS A 99 -9.47 12.67 4.18
CA LYS A 99 -8.69 13.54 3.27
C LYS A 99 -7.58 12.79 2.56
N LEU A 100 -6.88 11.89 3.24
CA LEU A 100 -5.85 11.07 2.64
C LEU A 100 -6.47 9.95 1.82
N ASN A 101 -7.33 9.14 2.44
CA ASN A 101 -7.91 7.94 1.84
C ASN A 101 -8.72 8.24 0.57
N GLY A 102 -9.56 9.28 0.59
CA GLY A 102 -10.33 9.74 -0.58
C GLY A 102 -9.62 10.81 -1.43
N GLY A 103 -8.40 11.15 -1.12
CA GLY A 103 -7.62 12.20 -1.75
C GLY A 103 -6.37 11.65 -2.47
N PRO A 104 -5.16 12.13 -2.13
CA PRO A 104 -3.95 11.76 -2.85
C PRO A 104 -3.64 10.27 -2.79
N TRP A 105 -4.01 9.55 -1.74
CA TRP A 105 -3.83 8.10 -1.66
C TRP A 105 -4.62 7.39 -2.75
N GLN A 106 -5.91 7.71 -2.91
CA GLN A 106 -6.76 7.17 -3.97
C GLN A 106 -6.26 7.56 -5.37
N THR A 107 -5.79 8.79 -5.55
CA THR A 107 -5.20 9.25 -6.81
C THR A 107 -3.97 8.42 -7.16
N LEU A 108 -3.09 8.16 -6.21
CA LEU A 108 -1.91 7.33 -6.42
C LEU A 108 -2.27 5.89 -6.77
N GLU A 109 -3.27 5.31 -6.12
CA GLU A 109 -3.79 3.98 -6.46
C GLU A 109 -4.27 3.93 -7.92
N SER A 110 -5.02 4.93 -8.36
CA SER A 110 -5.47 5.04 -9.75
C SER A 110 -4.31 5.18 -10.73
N ASN A 111 -3.29 5.95 -10.37
CA ASN A 111 -2.07 6.09 -11.17
C ASN A 111 -1.33 4.75 -11.28
N CYS A 112 -1.22 3.98 -10.21
CA CYS A 112 -0.59 2.66 -10.23
C CYS A 112 -1.28 1.73 -11.24
N ARG A 113 -2.60 1.71 -11.28
CA ARG A 113 -3.33 0.91 -12.28
C ARG A 113 -3.03 1.35 -13.72
N LYS A 114 -2.95 2.65 -13.99
CA LYS A 114 -2.55 3.18 -15.31
C LYS A 114 -1.13 2.79 -15.67
N TRP A 115 -0.22 2.87 -14.71
CA TRP A 115 1.18 2.49 -14.93
C TRP A 115 1.35 0.98 -15.15
N ALA A 116 0.59 0.15 -14.45
CA ALA A 116 0.58 -1.29 -14.67
C ALA A 116 0.10 -1.65 -16.09
N LEU A 117 -0.92 -0.96 -16.59
CA LEU A 117 -1.39 -1.13 -17.98
C LEU A 117 -0.31 -0.79 -19.00
N ARG A 118 0.46 0.25 -18.75
CA ARG A 118 1.55 0.70 -19.62
C ARG A 118 2.77 -0.21 -19.57
N ASP A 119 3.17 -0.64 -18.37
CA ASP A 119 4.45 -1.29 -18.12
C ASP A 119 4.33 -2.80 -17.90
N SER A 120 3.18 -3.39 -18.18
CA SER A 120 2.83 -4.81 -18.07
C SER A 120 2.60 -5.30 -16.65
N ALA A 121 3.38 -4.86 -15.69
CA ALA A 121 3.19 -5.15 -14.27
C ALA A 121 3.93 -4.15 -13.38
N LEU A 122 3.44 -4.00 -12.16
CA LEU A 122 4.14 -3.34 -11.07
C LEU A 122 4.29 -4.31 -9.90
N ILE A 123 5.37 -4.14 -9.14
CA ILE A 123 5.49 -4.68 -7.79
C ILE A 123 5.32 -3.51 -6.83
N ILE A 124 4.38 -3.61 -5.91
CA ILE A 124 4.03 -2.54 -4.96
C ILE A 124 4.23 -3.06 -3.54
N ILE A 125 4.97 -2.29 -2.74
CA ILE A 125 5.13 -2.52 -1.31
C ILE A 125 4.67 -1.25 -0.61
N SER A 126 3.75 -1.38 0.34
CA SER A 126 3.11 -0.23 0.95
C SER A 126 2.75 -0.50 2.41
N GLY A 127 2.73 0.53 3.21
CA GLY A 127 2.38 0.42 4.62
C GLY A 127 2.51 1.72 5.39
N PRO A 128 2.22 1.68 6.70
CA PRO A 128 2.45 2.82 7.58
C PRO A 128 3.94 2.98 7.92
N VAL A 129 4.37 4.20 8.22
CA VAL A 129 5.70 4.47 8.77
C VAL A 129 5.65 4.26 10.28
N LEU A 130 6.08 3.09 10.75
CA LEU A 130 6.00 2.70 12.16
C LEU A 130 7.20 3.15 13.00
N THR A 131 8.20 3.76 12.38
CA THR A 131 9.36 4.36 13.05
C THR A 131 9.09 5.78 13.55
N ASP A 132 7.97 6.40 13.16
CA ASP A 132 7.52 7.67 13.71
C ASP A 132 7.14 7.52 15.19
N HIS A 133 7.14 8.65 15.92
CA HIS A 133 6.61 8.67 17.28
C HIS A 133 5.08 8.58 17.23
N LEU A 134 4.56 7.40 17.57
CA LEU A 134 3.13 7.08 17.49
C LEU A 134 2.56 6.93 18.89
N SER A 135 1.57 7.78 19.22
CA SER A 135 0.93 7.79 20.54
C SER A 135 -0.58 7.58 20.50
N ARG A 136 -1.23 7.87 19.37
CA ARG A 136 -2.67 7.73 19.23
C ARG A 136 -3.07 6.32 18.89
N ARG A 137 -4.08 5.81 19.58
CA ARG A 137 -4.68 4.50 19.32
C ARG A 137 -6.20 4.63 19.27
N ILE A 138 -6.86 3.75 18.50
CA ILE A 138 -8.31 3.70 18.38
C ILE A 138 -8.85 2.31 18.74
N GLY A 139 -10.12 2.29 19.13
CA GLY A 139 -10.85 1.06 19.46
C GLY A 139 -10.40 0.40 20.74
N THR A 140 -11.11 -0.67 21.12
CA THR A 140 -10.77 -1.46 22.32
C THR A 140 -9.51 -2.29 22.13
N THR A 141 -9.21 -2.69 20.89
CA THR A 141 -7.96 -3.39 20.55
C THR A 141 -6.74 -2.47 20.69
N GLY A 142 -6.88 -1.16 20.48
CA GLY A 142 -5.79 -0.21 20.55
C GLY A 142 -4.98 -0.14 19.25
N VAL A 143 -5.67 -0.03 18.14
CA VAL A 143 -5.03 0.10 16.81
C VAL A 143 -4.28 1.42 16.71
N ILE A 144 -3.00 1.35 16.37
CA ILE A 144 -2.17 2.55 16.22
C ILE A 144 -2.66 3.41 15.06
N VAL A 145 -2.60 4.75 15.22
CA VAL A 145 -2.89 5.69 14.14
C VAL A 145 -1.57 6.21 13.58
N PRO A 146 -1.19 5.80 12.35
CA PRO A 146 0.03 6.27 11.72
C PRO A 146 -0.03 7.76 11.36
N GLU A 147 1.11 8.44 11.46
CA GLU A 147 1.27 9.83 11.00
C GLU A 147 1.55 9.90 9.50
N ARG A 148 2.22 8.87 8.96
CA ARG A 148 2.63 8.81 7.55
C ARG A 148 2.46 7.40 7.00
N PHE A 149 2.32 7.34 5.69
CA PHE A 149 2.28 6.10 4.91
C PHE A 149 3.28 6.15 3.77
N PHE A 150 3.84 5.00 3.42
CA PHE A 150 4.71 4.88 2.26
C PHE A 150 4.10 3.97 1.21
N LYS A 151 4.49 4.19 -0.05
CA LYS A 151 4.24 3.29 -1.17
C LYS A 151 5.48 3.25 -2.05
N VAL A 152 6.03 2.07 -2.23
CA VAL A 152 7.21 1.78 -3.05
C VAL A 152 6.75 1.02 -4.29
N ILE A 153 7.17 1.46 -5.47
CA ILE A 153 6.69 0.95 -6.75
C ILE A 153 7.87 0.63 -7.65
N LEU A 154 7.91 -0.61 -8.14
CA LEU A 154 8.85 -1.09 -9.14
C LEU A 154 8.10 -1.48 -10.41
N ALA A 155 8.55 -0.98 -11.57
CA ALA A 155 8.15 -1.45 -12.89
C ALA A 155 9.26 -2.34 -13.45
N PRO A 156 9.21 -3.67 -13.19
CA PRO A 156 10.34 -4.56 -13.47
C PRO A 156 10.53 -4.85 -14.95
N TYR A 157 9.48 -4.73 -15.75
CA TYR A 157 9.50 -5.01 -17.19
C TYR A 157 9.64 -3.75 -18.05
N ALA A 158 9.70 -2.58 -17.44
CA ALA A 158 10.07 -1.37 -18.14
C ALA A 158 11.54 -1.48 -18.61
N ASN A 159 11.87 -0.83 -19.71
CA ASN A 159 13.23 -0.86 -20.25
C ASN A 159 13.82 0.57 -20.35
N PRO A 160 14.74 0.93 -19.45
CA PRO A 160 15.21 0.17 -18.29
C PRO A 160 14.14 0.04 -17.20
N PRO A 161 14.28 -0.88 -16.24
CA PRO A 161 13.42 -0.94 -15.06
C PRO A 161 13.37 0.39 -14.34
N ARG A 162 12.22 0.74 -13.78
CA ARG A 162 12.00 2.01 -13.07
C ARG A 162 11.46 1.78 -11.67
N GLY A 163 11.91 2.63 -10.74
CA GLY A 163 11.42 2.69 -9.38
C GLY A 163 11.00 4.10 -8.99
N ILE A 164 10.07 4.19 -8.07
CA ILE A 164 9.64 5.44 -7.42
C ILE A 164 9.03 5.09 -6.06
N ALA A 165 9.04 6.04 -5.15
CA ALA A 165 8.37 5.91 -3.87
C ALA A 165 7.59 7.18 -3.53
N PHE A 166 6.68 7.04 -2.57
CA PHE A 166 5.85 8.12 -2.06
C PHE A 166 5.74 8.00 -0.55
N ILE A 167 5.81 9.15 0.13
CA ILE A 167 5.52 9.27 1.55
C ILE A 167 4.42 10.32 1.70
N MET A 168 3.27 9.90 2.24
CA MET A 168 2.11 10.78 2.41
C MET A 168 1.79 10.95 3.88
N ASN A 169 1.53 12.20 4.27
CA ASN A 169 1.06 12.53 5.61
C ASN A 169 -0.41 12.15 5.76
N ASN A 170 -0.79 11.60 6.93
CA ASN A 170 -2.17 11.20 7.19
C ASN A 170 -3.11 12.41 7.35
N TYR A 171 -2.61 13.56 7.78
CA TYR A 171 -3.41 14.75 8.09
C TYR A 171 -3.25 15.87 7.07
N ASP A 172 -2.02 16.15 6.65
CA ASP A 172 -1.72 17.19 5.66
C ASP A 172 -1.60 16.57 4.26
N THR A 173 -2.59 16.81 3.44
CA THR A 173 -2.68 16.33 2.05
C THR A 173 -2.49 17.46 1.02
N THR A 174 -1.98 18.60 1.46
CA THR A 174 -1.76 19.78 0.63
C THR A 174 -0.79 19.48 -0.52
N GLY A 175 -1.14 19.89 -1.73
CA GLY A 175 -0.31 19.70 -2.93
C GLY A 175 -0.53 18.37 -3.67
N GLY A 176 -1.35 17.47 -3.14
CA GLY A 176 -1.68 16.21 -3.80
C GLY A 176 -0.52 15.21 -3.84
N VAL A 177 -0.39 14.48 -4.95
CA VAL A 177 0.57 13.36 -5.08
C VAL A 177 1.99 13.84 -5.34
N GLN A 178 2.19 14.79 -6.25
CA GLN A 178 3.52 15.15 -6.76
C GLN A 178 4.55 15.50 -5.67
N PRO A 179 4.25 16.34 -4.66
CA PRO A 179 5.23 16.69 -3.63
C PRO A 179 5.56 15.54 -2.68
N THR A 180 4.83 14.44 -2.72
CA THR A 180 5.07 13.25 -1.89
C THR A 180 6.03 12.25 -2.52
N ALA A 181 6.39 12.45 -3.80
CA ALA A 181 7.33 11.58 -4.51
C ALA A 181 8.73 11.67 -3.91
N THR A 182 9.36 10.53 -3.74
CA THR A 182 10.70 10.38 -3.19
C THR A 182 11.38 9.14 -3.80
N THR A 183 12.56 8.81 -3.32
CA THR A 183 13.29 7.62 -3.72
C THR A 183 12.95 6.42 -2.83
N ILE A 184 13.14 5.21 -3.35
CA ILE A 184 13.05 3.98 -2.56
C ILE A 184 14.11 3.99 -1.45
N ASP A 185 15.34 4.44 -1.74
CA ASP A 185 16.42 4.63 -0.75
C ASP A 185 15.97 5.47 0.46
N GLU A 186 15.24 6.54 0.23
CA GLU A 186 14.73 7.39 1.32
C GLU A 186 13.71 6.65 2.18
N VAL A 187 12.81 5.89 1.57
CA VAL A 187 11.83 5.07 2.32
C VAL A 187 12.54 3.98 3.13
N GLU A 188 13.60 3.37 2.59
CA GLU A 188 14.42 2.40 3.31
C GLU A 188 15.09 3.04 4.52
N THR A 189 15.66 4.23 4.36
CA THR A 189 16.26 4.99 5.46
C THR A 189 15.24 5.26 6.57
N ILE A 190 14.02 5.65 6.21
CA ILE A 190 12.95 6.00 7.17
C ILE A 190 12.40 4.76 7.86
N THR A 191 12.15 3.67 7.12
CA THR A 191 11.46 2.48 7.63
C THR A 191 12.40 1.43 8.21
N GLY A 192 13.65 1.41 7.78
CA GLY A 192 14.62 0.36 8.11
C GLY A 192 14.43 -0.92 7.29
N PHE A 193 13.53 -0.93 6.29
CA PHE A 193 13.38 -2.05 5.36
C PHE A 193 14.42 -1.99 4.26
N ASP A 194 14.70 -3.12 3.65
CA ASP A 194 15.55 -3.30 2.48
C ASP A 194 14.64 -3.90 1.38
N PHE A 195 14.16 -3.05 0.47
CA PHE A 195 13.28 -3.46 -0.60
C PHE A 195 14.10 -3.97 -1.79
N PHE A 196 13.57 -4.99 -2.48
CA PHE A 196 14.17 -5.50 -3.72
C PHE A 196 15.62 -6.02 -3.60
N ALA A 197 16.06 -6.39 -2.41
CA ALA A 197 17.40 -6.97 -2.15
C ALA A 197 17.74 -8.22 -3.01
N ALA A 198 16.75 -8.84 -3.64
CA ALA A 198 16.96 -9.94 -4.56
C ALA A 198 17.31 -9.51 -5.99
N LEU A 199 17.24 -8.21 -6.31
CA LEU A 199 17.64 -7.69 -7.61
C LEU A 199 19.18 -7.66 -7.73
N PRO A 200 19.73 -7.78 -8.98
CA PRO A 200 21.15 -7.48 -9.19
C PRO A 200 21.48 -6.06 -8.74
N ASP A 201 22.60 -5.87 -8.04
CA ASP A 201 23.02 -4.62 -7.40
C ASP A 201 22.92 -3.40 -8.32
N GLU A 202 23.32 -3.55 -9.60
CA GLU A 202 23.23 -2.45 -10.57
C GLU A 202 21.81 -1.99 -10.82
N ILE A 203 20.87 -2.93 -10.91
CA ILE A 203 19.44 -2.66 -11.13
C ILE A 203 18.84 -2.09 -9.85
N GLU A 204 19.13 -2.70 -8.71
CA GLU A 204 18.71 -2.24 -7.40
C GLU A 204 19.12 -0.78 -7.17
N ASN A 205 20.41 -0.48 -7.25
CA ASN A 205 20.92 0.88 -7.09
C ASN A 205 20.28 1.88 -8.07
N GLN A 206 20.03 1.46 -9.32
CA GLN A 206 19.41 2.31 -10.32
C GLN A 206 17.96 2.64 -9.99
N VAL A 207 17.15 1.64 -9.63
CA VAL A 207 15.71 1.85 -9.38
C VAL A 207 15.46 2.57 -8.05
N GLU A 208 16.27 2.29 -7.03
CA GLU A 208 16.09 2.82 -5.68
C GLU A 208 16.44 4.29 -5.56
N SER A 209 17.31 4.81 -6.42
CA SER A 209 17.70 6.22 -6.47
C SER A 209 16.76 7.13 -7.28
N GLN A 210 15.70 6.58 -7.88
CA GLN A 210 14.82 7.32 -8.78
C GLN A 210 13.61 7.91 -8.07
N SER A 211 13.22 9.14 -8.45
CA SER A 211 12.03 9.84 -7.93
C SER A 211 11.29 10.69 -8.97
N ASN A 212 11.51 10.44 -10.27
CA ASN A 212 10.98 11.29 -11.34
C ASN A 212 9.50 11.02 -11.60
N TYR A 213 8.62 11.61 -10.77
CA TYR A 213 7.17 11.48 -10.89
C TYR A 213 6.64 11.95 -12.25
N GLN A 214 7.19 13.03 -12.81
CA GLN A 214 6.75 13.53 -14.11
C GLN A 214 7.05 12.54 -15.23
N GLN A 215 8.18 11.83 -15.17
CA GLN A 215 8.49 10.76 -16.11
C GLN A 215 7.43 9.65 -16.05
N TRP A 216 7.03 9.23 -14.85
CA TRP A 216 5.97 8.24 -14.66
C TRP A 216 4.65 8.68 -15.26
N GLN A 217 4.29 9.96 -15.13
CA GLN A 217 3.06 10.52 -15.68
C GLN A 217 3.06 10.69 -17.19
N ARG A 218 4.21 11.01 -17.81
CA ARG A 218 4.32 11.37 -19.24
C ARG A 218 4.50 10.19 -20.17
N LEU A 219 4.89 9.04 -19.68
CA LEU A 219 5.10 7.88 -20.53
C LEU A 219 3.77 7.47 -21.17
N LYS A 220 3.72 7.54 -22.51
CA LYS A 220 2.52 7.14 -23.26
C LYS A 220 2.30 5.64 -23.15
N THR A 221 1.05 5.24 -23.03
CA THR A 221 0.63 3.83 -23.23
C THR A 221 0.97 3.47 -24.68
N ARG A 222 1.69 2.38 -24.89
CA ARG A 222 1.91 1.81 -26.23
C ARG A 222 0.68 1.06 -26.70
#